data_1ae0e1933bd1c4ff9c055c05f7adee30
#
_entry.id   1ae0e1933bd1c4ff9c055c05f7adee30
#
_cell.length_a   1.000
_cell.length_b   1.000
_cell.length_c   1.000
_cell.angle_alpha   90.00
_cell.angle_beta   90.00
_cell.angle_gamma   90.00
#
_symmetry.space_group_name_H-M   'P 1'
#
loop_
_entity.id
_entity.type
_entity.pdbx_description
1 polymer ?
#
loop_
_entity_poly.entity_id
_entity_poly.type
_entity_poly.pdbx_seq_one_letter_code
_entity_poly.pdbx_strand_id
1 'polypeptide(L)'
;PLTVNIFDRKEETVRALFSPRLWTENGLLTQAGSETFWDRSTLYALRGVYACGETEKATEYLKFYSGQRLLGEHIPYAIEAWPEGNQRHLSAESGLYCRIITEGMFGIRPTGFKSFVLTPRLPAEWNQMSLHKIQAFGSSFDVEIQRAGEKLQVTVLNQGKVCVKKTIKEGDSLMVKL
;
A
#
# COMPACT_ATOMS: atom_id res chain seq x y z
N PRO A 1 12.05 0.14 -8.64
CA PRO A 1 12.13 1.63 -8.55
C PRO A 1 10.98 2.20 -7.73
N LEU A 2 9.69 1.89 -8.06
CA LEU A 2 8.51 2.50 -7.43
C LEU A 2 8.46 2.34 -5.91
N THR A 3 8.88 1.19 -5.38
CA THR A 3 8.92 0.89 -3.93
C THR A 3 9.94 1.70 -3.15
N VAL A 4 10.90 2.30 -3.83
CA VAL A 4 11.92 3.18 -3.25
C VAL A 4 11.76 4.64 -3.72
N ASN A 5 10.56 4.96 -4.21
CA ASN A 5 10.15 6.31 -4.65
C ASN A 5 11.02 6.89 -5.79
N ILE A 6 11.50 6.05 -6.71
CA ILE A 6 12.11 6.47 -7.96
C ILE A 6 11.04 6.43 -9.04
N PHE A 7 10.57 7.62 -9.47
CA PHE A 7 9.40 7.78 -10.34
C PHE A 7 9.72 8.34 -11.74
N ASP A 8 11.00 8.52 -12.08
CA ASP A 8 11.42 9.10 -13.37
C ASP A 8 10.86 8.35 -14.59
N ARG A 9 10.60 7.05 -14.43
CA ARG A 9 10.03 6.18 -15.46
C ARG A 9 8.80 5.44 -14.94
N LYS A 10 7.93 6.12 -14.21
CA LYS A 10 6.78 5.47 -13.55
C LYS A 10 5.79 4.89 -14.56
N GLU A 11 5.46 5.61 -15.64
CA GLU A 11 4.47 5.18 -16.63
C GLU A 11 4.93 3.89 -17.34
N GLU A 12 6.19 3.84 -17.79
CA GLU A 12 6.74 2.64 -18.43
C GLU A 12 6.85 1.48 -17.45
N THR A 13 7.23 1.75 -16.20
CA THR A 13 7.33 0.73 -15.15
C THR A 13 5.96 0.13 -14.84
N VAL A 14 4.93 0.97 -14.65
CA VAL A 14 3.55 0.52 -14.40
C VAL A 14 3.03 -0.28 -15.61
N ARG A 15 3.25 0.22 -16.83
CA ARG A 15 2.85 -0.49 -18.04
C ARG A 15 3.52 -1.86 -18.17
N ALA A 16 4.80 -1.95 -17.83
CA ALA A 16 5.54 -3.23 -17.85
C ALA A 16 5.01 -4.21 -16.79
N LEU A 17 4.77 -3.74 -15.56
CA LEU A 17 4.25 -4.57 -14.47
C LEU A 17 2.90 -5.22 -14.82
N PHE A 18 2.01 -4.45 -15.44
CA PHE A 18 0.66 -4.91 -15.82
C PHE A 18 0.55 -5.40 -17.26
N SER A 19 1.67 -5.63 -17.92
CA SER A 19 1.67 -6.24 -19.25
C SER A 19 1.39 -7.75 -19.18
N PRO A 20 0.87 -8.37 -20.25
CA PRO A 20 0.67 -9.84 -20.31
C PRO A 20 1.95 -10.66 -20.14
N ARG A 21 3.13 -10.03 -20.19
CA ARG A 21 4.42 -10.67 -19.95
C ARG A 21 4.72 -10.91 -18.47
N LEU A 22 4.11 -10.12 -17.59
CA LEU A 22 4.38 -10.17 -16.13
C LEU A 22 3.11 -10.39 -15.32
N TRP A 23 1.98 -9.78 -15.73
CA TRP A 23 0.74 -9.91 -15.00
C TRP A 23 -0.12 -11.03 -15.58
N THR A 24 -0.57 -11.94 -14.72
CA THR A 24 -1.41 -13.07 -15.07
C THR A 24 -2.64 -13.14 -14.16
N GLU A 25 -3.51 -14.10 -14.39
CA GLU A 25 -4.67 -14.38 -13.51
C GLU A 25 -4.29 -14.73 -12.07
N ASN A 26 -3.05 -15.16 -11.83
CA ASN A 26 -2.54 -15.51 -10.49
C ASN A 26 -1.73 -14.38 -9.83
N GLY A 27 -1.53 -13.26 -10.50
CA GLY A 27 -0.77 -12.13 -10.02
C GLY A 27 0.49 -11.84 -10.84
N LEU A 28 1.49 -11.25 -10.22
CA LEU A 28 2.72 -10.82 -10.87
C LEU A 28 3.75 -11.95 -10.90
N LEU A 29 4.20 -12.32 -12.10
CA LEU A 29 5.34 -13.22 -12.27
C LEU A 29 6.62 -12.60 -11.68
N THR A 30 7.50 -13.44 -11.14
CA THR A 30 8.83 -13.04 -10.67
C THR A 30 9.71 -12.51 -11.80
N GLN A 31 9.56 -13.09 -12.98
CA GLN A 31 10.20 -12.65 -14.23
C GLN A 31 9.37 -13.10 -15.43
N ALA A 32 9.51 -12.39 -16.54
CA ALA A 32 8.87 -12.75 -17.79
C ALA A 32 9.30 -14.16 -18.25
N GLY A 33 8.30 -15.00 -18.61
CA GLY A 33 8.54 -16.39 -19.02
C GLY A 33 8.69 -17.39 -17.88
N SER A 34 8.57 -16.95 -16.62
CA SER A 34 8.43 -17.85 -15.46
C SER A 34 6.98 -18.30 -15.30
N GLU A 35 6.79 -19.43 -14.61
CA GLU A 35 5.46 -19.92 -14.19
C GLU A 35 5.25 -19.74 -12.68
N THR A 36 6.26 -19.20 -11.98
CA THR A 36 6.23 -19.05 -10.53
C THR A 36 5.79 -17.65 -10.12
N PHE A 37 4.79 -17.61 -9.25
CA PHE A 37 4.29 -16.39 -8.63
C PHE A 37 4.79 -16.32 -7.20
N TRP A 38 5.59 -15.31 -6.92
CA TRP A 38 5.96 -15.00 -5.56
C TRP A 38 5.06 -13.89 -5.05
N ASP A 39 4.25 -14.18 -4.05
CA ASP A 39 3.35 -13.19 -3.45
C ASP A 39 4.12 -11.96 -2.99
N ARG A 40 5.35 -12.14 -2.54
CA ARG A 40 6.28 -11.05 -2.23
C ARG A 40 6.44 -10.07 -3.39
N SER A 41 6.60 -10.55 -4.62
CA SER A 41 6.76 -9.69 -5.80
C SER A 41 5.52 -8.86 -6.06
N THR A 42 4.33 -9.47 -5.96
CA THR A 42 3.04 -8.78 -6.09
C THR A 42 2.85 -7.72 -5.00
N LEU A 43 3.15 -8.06 -3.75
CA LEU A 43 2.99 -7.15 -2.61
C LEU A 43 3.93 -5.93 -2.72
N TYR A 44 5.18 -6.14 -3.10
CA TYR A 44 6.11 -5.04 -3.37
C TYR A 44 5.63 -4.16 -4.53
N ALA A 45 5.17 -4.78 -5.62
CA ALA A 45 4.69 -4.04 -6.77
C ALA A 45 3.49 -3.18 -6.41
N LEU A 46 2.46 -3.72 -5.75
CA LEU A 46 1.27 -2.98 -5.35
C LEU A 46 1.59 -1.80 -4.44
N ARG A 47 2.50 -1.97 -3.47
CA ARG A 47 2.97 -0.85 -2.64
C ARG A 47 3.57 0.26 -3.48
N GLY A 48 4.41 -0.09 -4.46
CA GLY A 48 5.04 0.88 -5.35
C GLY A 48 4.06 1.56 -6.30
N VAL A 49 3.03 0.83 -6.75
CA VAL A 49 1.98 1.36 -7.63
C VAL A 49 1.12 2.39 -6.90
N TYR A 50 0.76 2.16 -5.62
CA TYR A 50 0.15 3.20 -4.78
C TYR A 50 1.08 4.41 -4.62
N ALA A 51 2.35 4.18 -4.27
CA ALA A 51 3.31 5.25 -4.02
C ALA A 51 3.47 6.18 -5.23
N CYS A 52 3.47 5.65 -6.45
CA CYS A 52 3.59 6.47 -7.67
C CYS A 52 2.29 7.14 -8.12
N GLY A 53 1.16 6.90 -7.42
CA GLY A 53 -0.12 7.58 -7.65
C GLY A 53 -1.12 6.84 -8.53
N GLU A 54 -0.88 5.59 -8.87
CA GLU A 54 -1.81 4.75 -9.61
C GLU A 54 -2.81 4.08 -8.66
N THR A 55 -3.54 4.89 -7.91
CA THR A 55 -4.40 4.50 -6.79
C THR A 55 -5.46 3.49 -7.19
N GLU A 56 -6.22 3.77 -8.27
CA GLU A 56 -7.32 2.91 -8.71
C GLU A 56 -6.83 1.53 -9.15
N LYS A 57 -5.77 1.53 -9.97
CA LYS A 57 -5.15 0.29 -10.43
C LYS A 57 -4.60 -0.54 -9.26
N ALA A 58 -3.90 0.08 -8.33
CA ALA A 58 -3.39 -0.59 -7.14
C ALA A 58 -4.54 -1.18 -6.29
N THR A 59 -5.65 -0.45 -6.15
CA THR A 59 -6.84 -0.89 -5.39
C THR A 59 -7.52 -2.08 -6.06
N GLU A 60 -7.71 -2.04 -7.37
CA GLU A 60 -8.28 -3.14 -8.14
C GLU A 60 -7.48 -4.44 -7.93
N TYR A 61 -6.17 -4.36 -8.12
CA TYR A 61 -5.31 -5.53 -7.95
C TYR A 61 -5.09 -5.96 -6.51
N LEU A 62 -5.17 -5.05 -5.54
CA LEU A 62 -5.17 -5.41 -4.12
C LEU A 62 -6.45 -6.17 -3.75
N LYS A 63 -7.62 -5.75 -4.27
CA LYS A 63 -8.88 -6.48 -4.11
C LYS A 63 -8.78 -7.89 -4.68
N PHE A 64 -8.29 -8.00 -5.92
CA PHE A 64 -8.08 -9.28 -6.59
C PHE A 64 -7.16 -10.19 -5.76
N TYR A 65 -5.98 -9.70 -5.39
CA TYR A 65 -5.01 -10.43 -4.58
C TYR A 65 -5.62 -10.90 -3.25
N SER A 66 -6.31 -10.02 -2.54
CA SER A 66 -6.93 -10.34 -1.26
C SER A 66 -8.00 -11.43 -1.39
N GLY A 67 -8.82 -11.36 -2.44
CA GLY A 67 -9.82 -12.38 -2.74
C GLY A 67 -9.22 -13.75 -3.02
N GLN A 68 -8.09 -13.79 -3.73
CA GLN A 68 -7.43 -15.03 -4.12
C GLN A 68 -6.58 -15.66 -2.99
N ARG A 69 -5.97 -14.84 -2.13
CA ARG A 69 -4.95 -15.28 -1.19
C ARG A 69 -5.36 -15.27 0.28
N LEU A 70 -6.37 -14.47 0.65
CA LEU A 70 -6.69 -14.22 2.05
C LEU A 70 -8.11 -14.65 2.44
N LEU A 71 -8.96 -14.96 1.46
CA LEU A 71 -10.37 -15.29 1.66
C LEU A 71 -10.67 -16.72 1.15
N GLY A 72 -11.84 -17.26 1.57
CA GLY A 72 -12.29 -18.59 1.19
C GLY A 72 -11.69 -19.67 2.06
N GLU A 73 -11.40 -20.83 1.49
CA GLU A 73 -10.82 -21.98 2.19
C GLU A 73 -9.32 -21.84 2.45
N HIS A 74 -8.73 -20.79 1.90
CA HIS A 74 -7.31 -20.50 2.09
C HIS A 74 -7.03 -19.96 3.48
N ILE A 75 -5.79 -20.13 3.93
CA ILE A 75 -5.32 -19.55 5.19
C ILE A 75 -5.39 -18.02 5.09
N PRO A 76 -5.91 -17.30 6.09
CA PRO A 76 -6.16 -15.87 6.01
C PRO A 76 -4.88 -15.03 6.18
N TYR A 77 -3.80 -15.39 5.51
CA TYR A 77 -2.56 -14.63 5.45
C TYR A 77 -1.79 -14.89 4.15
N ALA A 78 -0.95 -13.93 3.75
CA ALA A 78 -0.13 -14.03 2.57
C ALA A 78 0.92 -15.16 2.68
N ILE A 79 1.09 -15.90 1.59
CA ILE A 79 2.08 -16.99 1.48
C ILE A 79 3.30 -16.54 0.69
N GLU A 80 4.34 -17.36 0.66
CA GLU A 80 5.58 -17.02 -0.07
C GLU A 80 5.37 -17.04 -1.58
N ALA A 81 4.74 -18.10 -2.09
CA ALA A 81 4.57 -18.32 -3.51
C ALA A 81 3.25 -19.03 -3.82
N TRP A 82 2.78 -18.90 -5.06
CA TRP A 82 1.60 -19.55 -5.59
C TRP A 82 1.94 -20.32 -6.88
N PRO A 83 1.34 -21.51 -7.17
CA PRO A 83 0.45 -22.23 -6.25
C PRO A 83 1.16 -22.69 -4.98
N GLU A 84 0.40 -22.81 -3.89
CA GLU A 84 0.93 -23.30 -2.62
C GLU A 84 1.45 -24.74 -2.77
N GLY A 85 2.65 -24.98 -2.30
CA GLY A 85 3.31 -26.27 -2.36
C GLY A 85 4.00 -26.58 -1.03
N ASN A 86 5.27 -26.94 -1.07
CA ASN A 86 6.06 -27.28 0.11
C ASN A 86 6.73 -26.08 0.79
N GLN A 87 6.50 -24.86 0.28
CA GLN A 87 7.04 -23.64 0.88
C GLN A 87 6.39 -23.36 2.23
N ARG A 88 7.21 -22.81 3.12
CA ARG A 88 6.74 -22.42 4.45
C ARG A 88 6.02 -21.08 4.38
N HIS A 89 5.03 -20.93 5.25
CA HIS A 89 4.37 -19.67 5.46
C HIS A 89 5.30 -18.73 6.22
N LEU A 90 5.62 -17.60 5.62
CA LEU A 90 6.51 -16.61 6.19
C LEU A 90 5.73 -15.40 6.67
N SER A 91 5.99 -14.95 7.87
CA SER A 91 5.39 -13.72 8.43
C SER A 91 5.79 -12.45 7.65
N ALA A 92 6.87 -12.54 6.87
CA ALA A 92 7.34 -11.42 6.06
C ALA A 92 6.32 -10.96 5.01
N GLU A 93 5.63 -11.88 4.34
CA GLU A 93 4.61 -11.57 3.34
C GLU A 93 3.39 -10.88 3.98
N SER A 94 2.97 -11.33 5.16
CA SER A 94 1.91 -10.64 5.92
C SER A 94 2.32 -9.22 6.31
N GLY A 95 3.57 -9.03 6.72
CA GLY A 95 4.13 -7.71 6.98
C GLY A 95 4.16 -6.83 5.72
N LEU A 96 4.50 -7.37 4.56
CA LEU A 96 4.46 -6.66 3.28
C LEU A 96 3.04 -6.27 2.89
N TYR A 97 2.05 -7.13 3.12
CA TYR A 97 0.64 -6.79 2.90
C TYR A 97 0.22 -5.58 3.74
N CYS A 98 0.53 -5.57 5.04
CA CYS A 98 0.27 -4.42 5.90
C CYS A 98 0.98 -3.13 5.39
N ARG A 99 2.18 -3.25 4.83
CA ARG A 99 2.93 -2.12 4.27
C ARG A 99 2.31 -1.56 2.99
N ILE A 100 1.53 -2.33 2.23
CA ILE A 100 0.74 -1.77 1.12
C ILE A 100 -0.24 -0.72 1.66
N ILE A 101 -0.88 -1.01 2.80
CA ILE A 101 -1.81 -0.07 3.43
C ILE A 101 -1.04 1.12 4.03
N THR A 102 -0.10 0.87 4.93
CA THR A 102 0.58 1.95 5.67
C THR A 102 1.47 2.82 4.79
N GLU A 103 2.32 2.22 3.96
CA GLU A 103 3.30 2.95 3.14
C GLU A 103 2.80 3.25 1.72
N GLY A 104 1.92 2.41 1.16
CA GLY A 104 1.33 2.61 -0.16
C GLY A 104 0.11 3.52 -0.09
N MET A 105 -0.99 3.05 0.50
CA MET A 105 -2.28 3.73 0.50
C MET A 105 -2.28 4.98 1.40
N PHE A 106 -1.80 4.88 2.65
CA PHE A 106 -1.65 6.04 3.53
C PHE A 106 -0.39 6.86 3.21
N GLY A 107 0.61 6.26 2.57
CA GLY A 107 1.86 6.93 2.21
C GLY A 107 2.68 7.39 3.42
N ILE A 108 2.64 6.64 4.52
CA ILE A 108 3.42 6.93 5.73
C ILE A 108 4.89 6.60 5.47
N ARG A 109 5.76 7.60 5.54
CA ARG A 109 7.20 7.44 5.36
C ARG A 109 7.97 8.14 6.47
N PRO A 110 8.75 7.42 7.27
CA PRO A 110 9.58 7.99 8.32
C PRO A 110 10.54 9.06 7.79
N THR A 111 10.66 10.17 8.52
CA THR A 111 11.61 11.26 8.25
C THR A 111 12.46 11.62 9.45
N GLY A 112 12.16 11.03 10.61
CA GLY A 112 12.91 11.22 11.85
C GLY A 112 12.29 10.42 12.99
N PHE A 113 12.85 10.51 14.20
CA PHE A 113 12.41 9.74 15.36
C PHE A 113 10.96 10.01 15.79
N LYS A 114 10.45 11.22 15.55
CA LYS A 114 9.08 11.65 15.88
C LYS A 114 8.38 12.32 14.71
N SER A 115 8.77 11.98 13.48
CA SER A 115 8.21 12.63 12.31
C SER A 115 8.12 11.67 11.11
N PHE A 116 7.11 11.91 10.29
CA PHE A 116 6.90 11.21 9.03
C PHE A 116 6.23 12.13 8.00
N VAL A 117 6.38 11.79 6.74
CA VAL A 117 5.56 12.32 5.66
C VAL A 117 4.36 11.42 5.47
N LEU A 118 3.20 12.01 5.22
CA LEU A 118 1.96 11.36 4.86
C LEU A 118 1.57 11.80 3.43
N THR A 119 1.35 10.84 2.53
CA THR A 119 0.97 11.09 1.13
C THR A 119 -0.22 10.20 0.76
N PRO A 120 -1.44 10.54 1.20
CA PRO A 120 -2.60 9.67 1.11
C PRO A 120 -3.05 9.44 -0.34
N ARG A 121 -3.49 8.21 -0.60
CA ARG A 121 -4.04 7.71 -1.86
C ARG A 121 -5.42 7.10 -1.57
N LEU A 122 -6.45 7.95 -1.51
CA LEU A 122 -7.81 7.51 -1.23
C LEU A 122 -8.49 7.08 -2.53
N PRO A 123 -8.89 5.79 -2.69
CA PRO A 123 -9.61 5.36 -3.89
C PRO A 123 -10.84 6.22 -4.16
N ALA A 124 -11.15 6.48 -5.43
CA ALA A 124 -12.21 7.42 -5.84
C ALA A 124 -13.59 7.03 -5.28
N GLU A 125 -13.87 5.73 -5.18
CA GLU A 125 -15.13 5.21 -4.64
C GLU A 125 -15.24 5.32 -3.11
N TRP A 126 -14.12 5.63 -2.41
CA TRP A 126 -14.12 5.69 -0.95
C TRP A 126 -14.32 7.12 -0.46
N ASN A 127 -15.18 7.28 0.52
CA ASN A 127 -15.40 8.58 1.17
C ASN A 127 -14.38 8.84 2.27
N GLN A 128 -13.82 7.78 2.86
CA GLN A 128 -12.87 7.88 3.97
C GLN A 128 -12.02 6.63 4.12
N MET A 129 -10.89 6.78 4.78
CA MET A 129 -10.08 5.69 5.31
C MET A 129 -9.42 6.13 6.62
N SER A 130 -9.18 5.18 7.52
CA SER A 130 -8.51 5.49 8.80
C SER A 130 -7.63 4.35 9.28
N LEU A 131 -6.57 4.71 9.99
CA LEU A 131 -5.75 3.79 10.79
C LEU A 131 -5.75 4.28 12.22
N HIS A 132 -6.10 3.40 13.14
CA HIS A 132 -6.17 3.72 14.55
C HIS A 132 -5.12 2.95 15.36
N LYS A 133 -4.66 3.56 16.45
CA LYS A 133 -3.73 2.95 17.41
C LYS A 133 -2.40 2.51 16.79
N ILE A 134 -1.89 3.30 15.83
CA ILE A 134 -0.59 3.04 15.22
C ILE A 134 0.48 3.23 16.31
N GLN A 135 1.26 2.17 16.58
CA GLN A 135 2.36 2.20 17.53
C GLN A 135 3.67 2.41 16.76
N ALA A 136 4.09 3.66 16.62
CA ALA A 136 5.32 4.01 15.93
C ALA A 136 5.86 5.38 16.42
N PHE A 137 7.10 5.67 16.08
CA PHE A 137 7.75 6.95 16.41
C PHE A 137 7.75 7.29 17.91
N GLY A 138 7.71 6.27 18.77
CA GLY A 138 7.62 6.43 20.23
C GLY A 138 6.27 6.96 20.72
N SER A 139 5.23 6.83 19.92
CA SER A 139 3.89 7.34 20.23
C SER A 139 2.78 6.38 19.76
N SER A 140 1.56 6.59 20.27
CA SER A 140 0.33 5.98 19.76
C SER A 140 -0.48 7.06 19.07
N PHE A 141 -0.77 6.89 17.79
CA PHE A 141 -1.47 7.91 17.01
C PHE A 141 -2.48 7.29 16.04
N ASP A 142 -3.43 8.13 15.62
CA ASP A 142 -4.43 7.80 14.61
C ASP A 142 -4.26 8.69 13.39
N VAL A 143 -4.61 8.16 12.22
CA VAL A 143 -4.67 8.90 10.96
C VAL A 143 -6.05 8.71 10.35
N GLU A 144 -6.74 9.80 10.09
CA GLU A 144 -8.06 9.84 9.46
C GLU A 144 -8.01 10.69 8.20
N ILE A 145 -8.54 10.15 7.12
CA ILE A 145 -8.60 10.80 5.82
C ILE A 145 -10.02 10.75 5.31
N GLN A 146 -10.57 11.92 4.96
CA GLN A 146 -11.93 12.06 4.44
C GLN A 146 -11.93 12.83 3.13
N ARG A 147 -12.76 12.43 2.19
CA ARG A 147 -12.97 13.16 0.96
C ARG A 147 -13.74 14.45 1.23
N ALA A 148 -13.24 15.56 0.73
CA ALA A 148 -13.81 16.90 0.85
C ALA A 148 -13.86 17.56 -0.54
N GLY A 149 -14.84 17.16 -1.34
CA GLY A 149 -14.89 17.48 -2.78
C GLY A 149 -13.71 16.85 -3.52
N GLU A 150 -12.96 17.65 -4.25
CA GLU A 150 -11.75 17.22 -4.98
C GLU A 150 -10.50 17.14 -4.09
N LYS A 151 -10.63 17.39 -2.80
CA LYS A 151 -9.52 17.40 -1.84
C LYS A 151 -9.72 16.34 -0.77
N LEU A 152 -8.68 16.14 0.03
CA LEU A 152 -8.69 15.24 1.18
C LEU A 152 -8.48 16.05 2.45
N GLN A 153 -9.38 15.89 3.42
CA GLN A 153 -9.16 16.36 4.78
C GLN A 153 -8.37 15.29 5.52
N VAL A 154 -7.20 15.66 6.02
CA VAL A 154 -6.31 14.81 6.79
C VAL A 154 -6.34 15.26 8.24
N THR A 155 -6.63 14.33 9.15
CA THR A 155 -6.53 14.52 10.60
C THR A 155 -5.56 13.50 11.18
N VAL A 156 -4.60 13.97 11.98
CA VAL A 156 -3.72 13.10 12.79
C VAL A 156 -3.94 13.42 14.24
N LEU A 157 -4.21 12.36 15.03
CA LEU A 157 -4.39 12.47 16.47
C LEU A 157 -3.21 11.77 17.16
N ASN A 158 -2.53 12.45 18.04
CA ASN A 158 -1.49 11.88 18.90
C ASN A 158 -2.04 11.73 20.31
N GLN A 159 -2.10 10.49 20.82
CA GLN A 159 -2.70 10.19 22.14
C GLN A 159 -4.11 10.80 22.32
N GLY A 160 -4.94 10.71 21.26
CA GLY A 160 -6.30 11.23 21.26
C GLY A 160 -6.44 12.75 21.07
N LYS A 161 -5.34 13.50 20.95
CA LYS A 161 -5.36 14.95 20.69
C LYS A 161 -4.98 15.24 19.24
N VAL A 162 -5.77 16.07 18.57
CA VAL A 162 -5.47 16.51 17.19
C VAL A 162 -4.15 17.27 17.17
N CYS A 163 -3.14 16.74 16.49
CA CYS A 163 -1.86 17.41 16.25
C CYS A 163 -1.75 17.99 14.83
N VAL A 164 -2.49 17.42 13.87
CA VAL A 164 -2.57 17.92 12.51
C VAL A 164 -4.01 17.82 12.01
N LYS A 165 -4.53 18.92 11.40
CA LYS A 165 -5.77 18.91 10.62
C LYS A 165 -5.57 19.82 9.42
N LYS A 166 -5.53 19.25 8.21
CA LYS A 166 -5.30 19.98 6.96
C LYS A 166 -6.11 19.41 5.81
N THR A 167 -6.45 20.29 4.86
CA THR A 167 -7.01 19.89 3.57
C THR A 167 -5.94 20.01 2.50
N ILE A 168 -5.69 18.92 1.78
CA ILE A 168 -4.66 18.79 0.74
C ILE A 168 -5.28 18.22 -0.53
N LYS A 169 -4.58 18.32 -1.67
CA LYS A 169 -4.93 17.55 -2.87
C LYS A 169 -4.47 16.11 -2.69
N GLU A 170 -5.14 15.18 -3.36
CA GLU A 170 -4.65 13.80 -3.40
C GLU A 170 -3.25 13.76 -3.99
N GLY A 171 -2.36 13.01 -3.34
CA GLY A 171 -0.96 12.91 -3.74
C GLY A 171 -0.04 14.02 -3.23
N ASP A 172 -0.57 15.09 -2.64
CA ASP A 172 0.26 16.05 -1.90
C ASP A 172 0.83 15.40 -0.64
N SER A 173 2.04 15.81 -0.31
CA SER A 173 2.74 15.32 0.87
C SER A 173 2.56 16.28 2.05
N LEU A 174 2.27 15.73 3.22
CA LEU A 174 2.09 16.46 4.47
C LEU A 174 3.12 15.99 5.50
N MET A 175 3.95 16.91 6.01
CA MET A 175 4.86 16.62 7.11
C MET A 175 4.08 16.58 8.42
N VAL A 176 4.24 15.50 9.17
CA VAL A 176 3.67 15.28 10.49
C VAL A 176 4.80 15.19 11.53
N LYS A 177 4.65 15.91 12.64
CA LYS A 177 5.48 15.79 13.84
C LYS A 177 4.59 15.37 15.00
N LEU A 178 4.96 14.30 15.71
CA LEU A 178 4.26 13.74 16.85
C LEU A 178 4.83 14.26 18.18
#